data_cc9c0ea4253f18e1944108bb04db091a
#
_entry.id   cc9c0ea4253f18e1944108bb04db091a
#
_cell.length_a   1.000
_cell.length_b   1.000
_cell.length_c   1.000
_cell.angle_alpha   90.00
_cell.angle_beta   90.00
_cell.angle_gamma   90.00
#
_symmetry.space_group_name_H-M   'P 1'
#
loop_
_entity.id
_entity.type
_entity.pdbx_description
1 polymer ?
#
loop_
_entity_poly.entity_id
_entity_poly.type
_entity_poly.pdbx_seq_one_letter_code
_entity_poly.pdbx_strand_id
1 'polypeptide(L)'
;MKQTMRALAGAVILTAALASVVNAQAQAPAAAPAGQGARGGGARGGGPPVPPGPPQPVPPEVAIQRPTAAEVAQMNAELTRMINANTSATKPLLDKYRAMTTLQVPRDNSAIRPVPRNAARHDSFVELAKKGDIDLLLVGDSITDLWRNSTETYATYFGKYKVGNFAISGDTTQGVLWGLQNGEGVGFQPKAIMMMIGTNNSGGNTGPEIAEGVGSIVYELRKDFPNAKILLLAIFPRNAPTSNNRKVNAEASAIYSKLADNRNVFFMDIGQKFLSPDGTISTEIMADGLHPTAKGYVIWGDAVKDKLAELMK
;
A
#
# COMPACT_ATOMS: atom_id res chain seq x y z
N MET A 1 -23.35 -23.32 39.15
CA MET A 1 -22.62 -23.64 37.92
C MET A 1 -22.59 -22.52 36.86
N LYS A 2 -23.57 -21.61 36.73
CA LYS A 2 -23.58 -20.54 35.72
C LYS A 2 -22.71 -19.30 36.02
N GLN A 3 -22.35 -19.05 37.26
CA GLN A 3 -21.51 -17.89 37.65
C GLN A 3 -20.00 -18.15 37.51
N THR A 4 -19.54 -19.39 37.62
CA THR A 4 -18.14 -19.75 37.46
C THR A 4 -17.66 -19.71 35.98
N MET A 5 -18.55 -19.97 35.04
CA MET A 5 -18.20 -19.90 33.59
C MET A 5 -18.02 -18.46 33.06
N ARG A 6 -18.69 -17.46 33.66
CA ARG A 6 -18.52 -16.04 33.24
C ARG A 6 -17.20 -15.44 33.72
N ALA A 7 -16.67 -15.86 34.83
CA ALA A 7 -15.38 -15.38 35.32
C ALA A 7 -14.18 -15.91 34.51
N LEU A 8 -14.26 -17.15 34.01
CA LEU A 8 -13.21 -17.74 33.18
C LEU A 8 -13.15 -17.08 31.76
N ALA A 9 -14.31 -16.77 31.18
CA ALA A 9 -14.36 -16.12 29.87
C ALA A 9 -13.75 -14.69 29.87
N GLY A 10 -13.96 -13.94 30.97
CA GLY A 10 -13.36 -12.61 31.13
C GLY A 10 -11.84 -12.62 31.28
N ALA A 11 -11.29 -13.64 31.96
CA ALA A 11 -9.84 -13.75 32.16
C ALA A 11 -9.07 -14.16 30.89
N VAL A 12 -9.68 -15.00 30.03
CA VAL A 12 -9.07 -15.44 28.77
C VAL A 12 -9.03 -14.30 27.73
N ILE A 13 -10.05 -13.45 27.68
CA ILE A 13 -10.10 -12.30 26.78
C ILE A 13 -9.06 -11.24 27.19
N LEU A 14 -8.83 -11.04 28.47
CA LEU A 14 -7.85 -10.06 28.97
C LEU A 14 -6.39 -10.48 28.67
N THR A 15 -6.06 -11.76 28.77
CA THR A 15 -4.70 -12.23 28.45
C THR A 15 -4.39 -12.14 26.96
N ALA A 16 -5.37 -12.40 26.08
CA ALA A 16 -5.20 -12.25 24.64
C ALA A 16 -5.06 -10.77 24.22
N ALA A 17 -5.84 -9.86 24.82
CA ALA A 17 -5.76 -8.43 24.55
C ALA A 17 -4.44 -7.81 25.02
N LEU A 18 -3.95 -8.18 26.21
CA LEU A 18 -2.66 -7.70 26.73
C LEU A 18 -1.47 -8.23 25.92
N ALA A 19 -1.49 -9.47 25.45
CA ALA A 19 -0.45 -10.01 24.60
C ALA A 19 -0.39 -9.29 23.24
N SER A 20 -1.53 -8.93 22.66
CA SER A 20 -1.59 -8.19 21.39
C SER A 20 -1.11 -6.74 21.53
N VAL A 21 -1.41 -6.07 22.65
CA VAL A 21 -0.98 -4.69 22.92
C VAL A 21 0.52 -4.62 23.21
N VAL A 22 1.08 -5.55 23.95
CA VAL A 22 2.53 -5.60 24.24
C VAL A 22 3.33 -5.85 22.97
N ASN A 23 2.85 -6.69 22.05
CA ASN A 23 3.54 -6.93 20.77
C ASN A 23 3.50 -5.72 19.82
N ALA A 24 2.40 -4.95 19.84
CA ALA A 24 2.30 -3.74 19.02
C ALA A 24 3.21 -2.58 19.53
N GLN A 25 3.48 -2.52 20.83
CA GLN A 25 4.34 -1.48 21.42
C GLN A 25 5.83 -1.86 21.46
N ALA A 26 6.17 -3.14 21.44
CA ALA A 26 7.57 -3.60 21.39
C ALA A 26 8.24 -3.37 20.02
N GLN A 27 7.50 -2.94 19.01
CA GLN A 27 8.00 -2.64 17.65
C GLN A 27 8.11 -1.15 17.33
N ALA A 28 8.21 -0.26 18.32
CA ALA A 28 8.69 1.09 18.06
C ALA A 28 10.17 0.99 17.64
N PRO A 29 10.56 1.40 16.43
CA PRO A 29 11.96 1.31 16.03
C PRO A 29 12.80 2.23 16.90
N ALA A 30 13.85 1.68 17.50
CA ALA A 30 14.96 2.46 18.00
C ALA A 30 15.43 3.37 16.85
N ALA A 31 15.68 4.64 17.14
CA ALA A 31 16.20 5.61 16.18
C ALA A 31 17.41 5.01 15.47
N ALA A 32 17.31 4.78 14.18
CA ALA A 32 18.43 4.36 13.34
C ALA A 32 19.45 5.51 13.29
N PRO A 33 20.75 5.23 13.33
CA PRO A 33 21.76 6.25 13.12
C PRO A 33 21.61 6.83 11.70
N ALA A 34 21.67 8.15 11.60
CA ALA A 34 21.67 8.85 10.33
C ALA A 34 22.88 8.39 9.48
N GLY A 35 22.60 7.74 8.37
CA GLY A 35 23.63 7.21 7.47
C GLY A 35 23.09 6.90 6.08
N GLN A 36 23.23 7.87 5.19
CA GLN A 36 23.43 7.79 3.73
C GLN A 36 22.40 7.03 2.88
N GLY A 37 21.75 7.75 1.96
CA GLY A 37 21.20 7.15 0.75
C GLY A 37 19.85 7.61 0.23
N ALA A 38 19.37 8.79 0.59
CA ALA A 38 18.26 9.41 -0.15
C ALA A 38 18.78 10.30 -1.29
N ARG A 39 19.24 9.71 -2.40
CA ARG A 39 19.40 10.43 -3.68
C ARG A 39 18.30 9.99 -4.62
N GLY A 40 17.32 10.85 -4.81
CA GLY A 40 16.23 10.67 -5.74
C GLY A 40 15.02 11.58 -5.49
N GLY A 41 15.23 12.67 -4.75
CA GLY A 41 14.24 13.75 -4.67
C GLY A 41 14.30 14.58 -5.93
N GLY A 42 13.40 14.37 -6.90
CA GLY A 42 13.15 15.36 -7.94
C GLY A 42 12.83 16.69 -7.25
N ALA A 43 13.49 17.78 -7.71
CA ALA A 43 13.33 19.12 -7.17
C ALA A 43 11.83 19.48 -7.08
N ARG A 44 11.30 19.54 -5.86
CA ARG A 44 10.00 20.15 -5.60
C ARG A 44 10.16 21.63 -5.88
N GLY A 45 9.40 22.17 -6.81
CA GLY A 45 9.30 23.61 -7.01
C GLY A 45 9.07 24.30 -5.67
N GLY A 46 9.84 25.38 -5.39
CA GLY A 46 9.99 25.99 -4.07
C GLY A 46 8.77 26.79 -3.57
N GLY A 47 7.59 26.16 -3.53
CA GLY A 47 6.42 26.65 -2.81
C GLY A 47 6.31 26.00 -1.41
N PRO A 48 5.53 26.59 -0.49
CA PRO A 48 5.24 25.95 0.78
C PRO A 48 4.59 24.57 0.54
N PRO A 49 4.84 23.57 1.42
CA PRO A 49 4.27 22.24 1.25
C PRO A 49 2.75 22.33 1.25
N VAL A 50 2.12 21.80 0.20
CA VAL A 50 0.66 21.71 0.11
C VAL A 50 0.20 20.66 1.13
N PRO A 51 -0.74 21.01 2.03
CA PRO A 51 -1.24 20.03 3.00
C PRO A 51 -1.95 18.87 2.30
N PRO A 52 -1.88 17.66 2.86
CA PRO A 52 -2.62 16.51 2.35
C PRO A 52 -4.12 16.79 2.30
N GLY A 53 -4.78 16.26 1.27
CA GLY A 53 -6.23 16.29 1.16
C GLY A 53 -6.95 15.48 2.25
N PRO A 54 -8.29 15.49 2.28
CA PRO A 54 -9.07 14.69 3.23
C PRO A 54 -8.85 13.18 2.98
N PRO A 55 -9.06 12.32 4.02
CA PRO A 55 -9.05 10.87 3.84
C PRO A 55 -10.05 10.44 2.76
N GLN A 56 -9.64 9.51 1.91
CA GLN A 56 -10.49 8.99 0.84
C GLN A 56 -11.25 7.74 1.30
N PRO A 57 -12.38 7.39 0.63
CA PRO A 57 -13.12 6.18 0.90
C PRO A 57 -12.25 4.93 0.77
N VAL A 58 -12.41 4.00 1.70
CA VAL A 58 -11.70 2.71 1.73
C VAL A 58 -12.74 1.61 1.56
N PRO A 59 -12.56 0.68 0.60
CA PRO A 59 -13.40 -0.50 0.49
C PRO A 59 -13.37 -1.36 1.77
N PRO A 60 -14.52 -1.92 2.18
CA PRO A 60 -14.61 -2.68 3.44
C PRO A 60 -13.70 -3.91 3.48
N GLU A 61 -13.34 -4.47 2.32
CA GLU A 61 -12.47 -5.64 2.18
C GLU A 61 -11.05 -5.40 2.73
N VAL A 62 -10.63 -4.14 2.76
CA VAL A 62 -9.27 -3.74 3.19
C VAL A 62 -9.27 -2.72 4.32
N ALA A 63 -10.45 -2.26 4.77
CA ALA A 63 -10.57 -1.26 5.81
C ALA A 63 -10.06 -1.78 7.16
N ILE A 64 -9.22 -1.00 7.82
CA ILE A 64 -8.75 -1.26 9.19
C ILE A 64 -9.78 -0.69 10.15
N GLN A 65 -10.26 -1.51 11.06
CA GLN A 65 -11.07 -1.02 12.18
C GLN A 65 -10.18 -0.23 13.15
N ARG A 66 -10.48 1.03 13.33
CA ARG A 66 -9.80 1.93 14.25
C ARG A 66 -10.78 2.38 15.33
N PRO A 67 -10.42 2.26 16.62
CA PRO A 67 -11.25 2.81 17.67
C PRO A 67 -11.28 4.33 17.60
N THR A 68 -12.43 4.90 17.86
CA THR A 68 -12.61 6.33 18.02
C THR A 68 -11.92 6.85 19.31
N ALA A 69 -11.69 8.14 19.40
CA ALA A 69 -11.16 8.75 20.62
C ALA A 69 -12.02 8.45 21.85
N ALA A 70 -13.36 8.40 21.70
CA ALA A 70 -14.28 8.05 22.78
C ALA A 70 -14.12 6.59 23.22
N GLU A 71 -14.01 5.65 22.28
CA GLU A 71 -13.77 4.23 22.58
C GLU A 71 -12.39 4.03 23.22
N VAL A 72 -11.35 4.72 22.76
CA VAL A 72 -10.02 4.70 23.41
C VAL A 72 -10.10 5.22 24.83
N ALA A 73 -10.83 6.32 25.08
CA ALA A 73 -11.03 6.84 26.42
C ALA A 73 -11.77 5.85 27.33
N GLN A 74 -12.82 5.21 26.82
CA GLN A 74 -13.57 4.18 27.54
C GLN A 74 -12.68 2.96 27.88
N MET A 75 -11.91 2.46 26.90
CA MET A 75 -10.98 1.35 27.12
C MET A 75 -9.91 1.71 28.15
N ASN A 76 -9.35 2.92 28.13
CA ASN A 76 -8.37 3.39 29.09
C ASN A 76 -8.96 3.51 30.52
N ALA A 77 -10.20 3.97 30.65
CA ALA A 77 -10.89 4.02 31.92
C ALA A 77 -11.07 2.62 32.51
N GLU A 78 -11.47 1.65 31.68
CA GLU A 78 -11.63 0.26 32.12
C GLU A 78 -10.30 -0.39 32.49
N LEU A 79 -9.24 -0.23 31.67
CA LEU A 79 -7.90 -0.69 31.98
C LEU A 79 -7.39 -0.11 33.31
N THR A 80 -7.62 1.18 33.54
CA THR A 80 -7.26 1.85 34.79
C THR A 80 -7.98 1.23 35.98
N ARG A 81 -9.29 0.99 35.84
CA ARG A 81 -10.10 0.34 36.89
C ARG A 81 -9.56 -1.06 37.21
N MET A 82 -9.27 -1.85 36.17
CA MET A 82 -8.75 -3.21 36.34
C MET A 82 -7.37 -3.24 36.98
N ILE A 83 -6.45 -2.36 36.57
CA ILE A 83 -5.12 -2.25 37.19
C ILE A 83 -5.21 -1.81 38.64
N ASN A 84 -6.10 -0.87 38.98
CA ASN A 84 -6.28 -0.41 40.36
C ASN A 84 -6.86 -1.52 41.26
N ALA A 85 -7.74 -2.36 40.72
CA ALA A 85 -8.34 -3.50 41.43
C ALA A 85 -7.42 -4.70 41.52
N ASN A 86 -6.27 -4.72 40.81
CA ASN A 86 -5.33 -5.83 40.81
C ASN A 86 -4.62 -5.94 42.16
N THR A 87 -4.65 -7.11 42.76
CA THR A 87 -3.99 -7.47 44.07
C THR A 87 -2.82 -8.41 43.89
N SER A 88 -2.47 -8.77 42.67
CA SER A 88 -1.36 -9.68 42.39
C SER A 88 0.02 -9.06 42.60
N ALA A 89 1.05 -9.88 42.68
CA ALA A 89 2.46 -9.46 42.80
C ALA A 89 2.94 -8.60 41.62
N THR A 90 2.21 -8.56 40.49
CA THR A 90 2.53 -7.73 39.32
C THR A 90 2.02 -6.29 39.44
N LYS A 91 1.16 -5.97 40.42
CA LYS A 91 0.60 -4.61 40.58
C LYS A 91 1.67 -3.50 40.65
N PRO A 92 2.77 -3.63 41.40
CA PRO A 92 3.79 -2.60 41.44
C PRO A 92 4.46 -2.33 40.09
N LEU A 93 4.59 -3.37 39.23
CA LEU A 93 5.11 -3.21 37.87
C LEU A 93 4.12 -2.49 36.96
N LEU A 94 2.83 -2.83 37.04
CA LEU A 94 1.76 -2.15 36.29
C LEU A 94 1.64 -0.66 36.67
N ASP A 95 1.78 -0.34 37.96
CA ASP A 95 1.76 1.04 38.45
C ASP A 95 3.02 1.80 37.97
N LYS A 96 4.20 1.17 38.05
CA LYS A 96 5.46 1.76 37.60
C LYS A 96 5.46 2.09 36.11
N TYR A 97 4.85 1.22 35.30
CA TYR A 97 4.83 1.35 33.83
C TYR A 97 3.45 1.72 33.31
N ARG A 98 2.68 2.51 34.06
CA ARG A 98 1.30 2.93 33.74
C ARG A 98 1.19 3.53 32.32
N ALA A 99 2.16 4.32 31.90
CA ALA A 99 2.17 4.92 30.57
C ALA A 99 2.20 3.89 29.44
N MET A 100 2.79 2.71 29.67
CA MET A 100 2.83 1.61 28.69
C MET A 100 1.50 0.87 28.57
N THR A 101 0.60 1.02 29.53
CA THR A 101 -0.73 0.41 29.54
C THR A 101 -1.83 1.41 29.12
N THR A 102 -1.46 2.61 28.72
CA THR A 102 -2.39 3.64 28.24
C THR A 102 -2.46 3.55 26.71
N LEU A 103 -3.65 3.22 26.19
CA LEU A 103 -3.90 3.18 24.76
C LEU A 103 -3.88 4.58 24.17
N GLN A 104 -3.29 4.72 23.00
CA GLN A 104 -3.29 5.95 22.24
C GLN A 104 -4.36 5.90 21.14
N VAL A 105 -4.94 7.04 20.81
CA VAL A 105 -5.78 7.16 19.61
C VAL A 105 -4.90 6.82 18.39
N PRO A 106 -5.31 5.88 17.53
CA PRO A 106 -4.54 5.55 16.34
C PRO A 106 -4.31 6.78 15.47
N ARG A 107 -3.12 6.89 14.89
CA ARG A 107 -2.82 7.95 13.93
C ARG A 107 -3.68 7.79 12.67
N ASP A 108 -3.96 8.90 12.01
CA ASP A 108 -4.57 8.90 10.69
C ASP A 108 -3.69 8.17 9.67
N ASN A 109 -4.31 7.41 8.77
CA ASN A 109 -3.60 6.81 7.66
C ASN A 109 -3.27 7.86 6.59
N SER A 110 -1.99 8.17 6.42
CA SER A 110 -1.54 9.09 5.37
C SER A 110 -1.70 8.50 3.96
N ALA A 111 -1.69 7.17 3.81
CA ALA A 111 -1.74 6.51 2.50
C ALA A 111 -3.06 6.73 1.74
N ILE A 112 -4.12 7.15 2.44
CA ILE A 112 -5.43 7.48 1.85
C ILE A 112 -5.67 8.99 1.70
N ARG A 113 -4.66 9.83 1.94
CA ARG A 113 -4.77 11.28 1.84
C ARG A 113 -4.07 11.80 0.58
N PRO A 114 -4.81 12.32 -0.42
CA PRO A 114 -4.20 12.83 -1.64
C PRO A 114 -3.15 13.91 -1.39
N VAL A 115 -2.01 13.80 -2.07
CA VAL A 115 -0.92 14.79 -2.02
C VAL A 115 -0.48 15.08 -3.45
N PRO A 116 -0.30 16.35 -3.85
CA PRO A 116 0.15 16.69 -5.20
C PRO A 116 1.39 15.92 -5.62
N ARG A 117 1.36 15.37 -6.83
CA ARG A 117 2.46 14.66 -7.46
C ARG A 117 3.29 15.61 -8.34
N ASN A 118 4.28 15.10 -9.05
CA ASN A 118 5.11 15.92 -9.95
C ASN A 118 4.26 16.64 -10.99
N ALA A 119 4.24 17.99 -10.96
CA ALA A 119 3.35 18.80 -11.77
C ALA A 119 3.56 18.58 -13.28
N ALA A 120 4.81 18.60 -13.76
CA ALA A 120 5.09 18.46 -15.20
C ALA A 120 4.64 17.07 -15.74
N ARG A 121 4.80 16.03 -14.95
CA ARG A 121 4.31 14.70 -15.31
C ARG A 121 2.79 14.64 -15.28
N HIS A 122 2.19 15.18 -14.23
CA HIS A 122 0.74 15.30 -14.10
C HIS A 122 0.13 16.04 -15.30
N ASP A 123 0.63 17.23 -15.63
CA ASP A 123 0.12 18.01 -16.75
C ASP A 123 0.20 17.22 -18.07
N SER A 124 1.31 16.49 -18.29
CA SER A 124 1.46 15.63 -19.47
C SER A 124 0.44 14.49 -19.53
N PHE A 125 0.05 13.94 -18.37
CA PHE A 125 -0.95 12.89 -18.29
C PHE A 125 -2.36 13.45 -18.55
N VAL A 126 -2.67 14.60 -17.98
CA VAL A 126 -3.95 15.29 -18.25
C VAL A 126 -4.09 15.62 -19.73
N GLU A 127 -3.03 16.11 -20.38
CA GLU A 127 -3.05 16.36 -21.82
C GLU A 127 -3.20 15.07 -22.65
N LEU A 128 -2.59 13.96 -22.22
CA LEU A 128 -2.78 12.67 -22.87
C LEU A 128 -4.20 12.14 -22.66
N ALA A 129 -4.75 12.27 -21.46
CA ALA A 129 -6.11 11.89 -21.11
C ALA A 129 -7.15 12.62 -21.96
N LYS A 130 -6.99 13.94 -22.15
CA LYS A 130 -7.87 14.79 -23.00
C LYS A 130 -7.92 14.33 -24.46
N LYS A 131 -6.86 13.69 -24.99
CA LYS A 131 -6.85 13.14 -26.36
C LYS A 131 -7.80 11.96 -26.52
N GLY A 132 -8.16 11.29 -25.42
CA GLY A 132 -9.15 10.21 -25.40
C GLY A 132 -8.68 8.87 -25.99
N ASP A 133 -7.42 8.77 -26.42
CA ASP A 133 -6.90 7.62 -27.18
C ASP A 133 -6.09 6.68 -26.29
N ILE A 134 -6.71 6.18 -25.20
CA ILE A 134 -6.12 5.22 -24.26
C ILE A 134 -7.08 4.05 -24.10
N ASP A 135 -6.63 2.84 -24.47
CA ASP A 135 -7.38 1.60 -24.24
C ASP A 135 -6.76 0.71 -23.13
N LEU A 136 -5.48 0.94 -22.80
CA LEU A 136 -4.78 0.34 -21.66
C LEU A 136 -4.14 1.44 -20.80
N LEU A 137 -4.55 1.53 -19.54
CA LEU A 137 -3.95 2.44 -18.56
C LEU A 137 -2.97 1.69 -17.67
N LEU A 138 -1.74 2.20 -17.53
CA LEU A 138 -0.77 1.72 -16.55
C LEU A 138 -0.68 2.72 -15.40
N VAL A 139 -0.86 2.25 -14.16
CA VAL A 139 -0.81 3.07 -12.94
C VAL A 139 0.24 2.49 -12.00
N GLY A 140 1.12 3.35 -11.47
CA GLY A 140 2.16 2.88 -10.58
C GLY A 140 3.22 3.92 -10.21
N ASP A 141 4.33 3.42 -9.74
CA ASP A 141 5.52 4.19 -9.36
C ASP A 141 6.68 3.99 -10.35
N SER A 142 7.93 4.14 -9.86
CA SER A 142 9.13 3.97 -10.70
C SER A 142 9.21 2.62 -11.40
N ILE A 143 8.73 1.56 -10.77
CA ILE A 143 8.79 0.21 -11.35
C ILE A 143 7.94 0.14 -12.62
N THR A 144 6.78 0.80 -12.64
CA THR A 144 5.92 0.93 -13.81
C THR A 144 6.39 2.04 -14.77
N ASP A 145 6.84 3.18 -14.26
CA ASP A 145 7.33 4.32 -15.07
C ASP A 145 8.53 3.92 -15.94
N LEU A 146 9.45 3.12 -15.40
CA LEU A 146 10.69 2.76 -16.09
C LEU A 146 10.53 1.72 -17.23
N TRP A 147 9.33 1.20 -17.49
CA TRP A 147 9.05 0.46 -18.74
C TRP A 147 9.52 1.24 -19.98
N ARG A 148 9.46 2.58 -19.94
CA ARG A 148 9.93 3.44 -21.03
C ARG A 148 11.42 3.30 -21.37
N ASN A 149 12.23 2.77 -20.45
CA ASN A 149 13.66 2.55 -20.66
C ASN A 149 13.95 1.20 -21.36
N SER A 150 12.95 0.34 -21.48
CA SER A 150 13.04 -0.98 -22.11
C SER A 150 12.18 -1.00 -23.37
N THR A 151 12.47 -0.12 -24.32
CA THR A 151 11.61 0.21 -25.47
C THR A 151 11.22 -1.00 -26.31
N GLU A 152 12.15 -1.90 -26.59
CA GLU A 152 11.87 -3.13 -27.37
C GLU A 152 10.97 -4.09 -26.60
N THR A 153 11.26 -4.30 -25.32
CA THR A 153 10.44 -5.12 -24.43
C THR A 153 9.04 -4.51 -24.26
N TYR A 154 8.98 -3.18 -24.07
CA TYR A 154 7.71 -2.46 -24.00
C TYR A 154 6.88 -2.65 -25.28
N ALA A 155 7.49 -2.48 -26.45
CA ALA A 155 6.82 -2.66 -27.74
C ALA A 155 6.31 -4.10 -27.92
N THR A 156 7.09 -5.09 -27.49
CA THR A 156 6.71 -6.52 -27.56
C THR A 156 5.41 -6.80 -26.79
N TYR A 157 5.25 -6.29 -25.58
CA TYR A 157 4.10 -6.61 -24.73
C TYR A 157 2.93 -5.64 -24.90
N PHE A 158 3.21 -4.38 -25.17
CA PHE A 158 2.20 -3.32 -25.16
C PHE A 158 2.00 -2.63 -26.51
N GLY A 159 2.88 -2.84 -27.50
CA GLY A 159 2.85 -2.11 -28.78
C GLY A 159 1.57 -2.25 -29.63
N LYS A 160 0.75 -3.25 -29.34
CA LYS A 160 -0.56 -3.45 -29.96
C LYS A 160 -1.70 -2.67 -29.29
N TYR A 161 -1.45 -2.00 -28.15
CA TYR A 161 -2.42 -1.25 -27.38
C TYR A 161 -2.12 0.25 -27.42
N LYS A 162 -3.13 1.06 -27.26
CA LYS A 162 -3.01 2.51 -27.04
C LYS A 162 -2.79 2.74 -25.54
N VAL A 163 -1.54 2.82 -25.14
CA VAL A 163 -1.17 2.83 -23.71
C VAL A 163 -1.03 4.23 -23.18
N GLY A 164 -1.73 4.52 -22.07
CA GLY A 164 -1.42 5.62 -21.17
C GLY A 164 -0.59 5.10 -19.99
N ASN A 165 0.70 5.43 -19.91
CA ASN A 165 1.51 5.12 -18.74
C ASN A 165 1.55 6.33 -17.79
N PHE A 166 0.68 6.30 -16.77
CA PHE A 166 0.51 7.38 -15.78
C PHE A 166 1.31 7.15 -14.49
N ALA A 167 2.34 6.32 -14.58
CA ALA A 167 3.25 6.09 -13.47
C ALA A 167 4.29 7.21 -13.34
N ILE A 168 4.70 7.50 -12.10
CA ILE A 168 5.76 8.47 -11.77
C ILE A 168 6.77 7.84 -10.83
N SER A 169 8.06 7.96 -11.16
CA SER A 169 9.14 7.49 -10.29
C SER A 169 9.09 8.15 -8.91
N GLY A 170 9.12 7.33 -7.85
CA GLY A 170 9.03 7.77 -6.46
C GLY A 170 7.61 8.00 -5.94
N ASP A 171 6.60 7.75 -6.76
CA ASP A 171 5.21 7.99 -6.37
C ASP A 171 4.71 7.01 -5.30
N THR A 172 3.65 7.44 -4.63
CA THR A 172 2.99 6.74 -3.54
C THR A 172 1.48 6.69 -3.81
N THR A 173 0.74 5.96 -2.99
CA THR A 173 -0.73 5.92 -3.09
C THR A 173 -1.35 7.31 -3.03
N GLN A 174 -0.79 8.21 -2.25
CA GLN A 174 -1.24 9.60 -2.09
C GLN A 174 -1.16 10.38 -3.41
N GLY A 175 -0.05 10.24 -4.13
CA GLY A 175 0.16 10.94 -5.40
C GLY A 175 -0.77 10.42 -6.49
N VAL A 176 -0.94 9.10 -6.59
CA VAL A 176 -1.87 8.48 -7.54
C VAL A 176 -3.31 8.94 -7.29
N LEU A 177 -3.78 8.92 -6.02
CA LEU A 177 -5.10 9.42 -5.65
C LEU A 177 -5.28 10.87 -6.06
N TRP A 178 -4.29 11.73 -5.79
CA TRP A 178 -4.35 13.12 -6.16
C TRP A 178 -4.45 13.29 -7.68
N GLY A 179 -3.65 12.57 -8.45
CA GLY A 179 -3.63 12.65 -9.91
C GLY A 179 -4.99 12.30 -10.52
N LEU A 180 -5.60 11.19 -10.10
CA LEU A 180 -6.93 10.77 -10.56
C LEU A 180 -7.98 11.84 -10.27
N GLN A 181 -7.98 12.41 -9.07
CA GLN A 181 -8.93 13.45 -8.65
C GLN A 181 -8.69 14.82 -9.30
N ASN A 182 -7.55 15.01 -9.94
CA ASN A 182 -7.18 16.27 -10.59
C ASN A 182 -7.04 16.18 -12.12
N GLY A 183 -7.78 15.25 -12.74
CA GLY A 183 -7.96 15.21 -14.19
C GLY A 183 -7.32 14.03 -14.92
N GLU A 184 -6.51 13.22 -14.25
CA GLU A 184 -5.92 12.02 -14.87
C GLU A 184 -6.96 10.90 -15.09
N GLY A 185 -8.10 10.96 -14.40
CA GLY A 185 -9.23 10.03 -14.54
C GLY A 185 -10.28 10.46 -15.56
N VAL A 186 -10.06 11.52 -16.35
CA VAL A 186 -11.10 12.16 -17.18
C VAL A 186 -10.68 12.26 -18.65
N GLY A 187 -11.61 12.02 -19.55
CA GLY A 187 -11.41 12.26 -20.99
C GLY A 187 -11.21 11.01 -21.84
N PHE A 188 -11.06 9.84 -21.24
CA PHE A 188 -10.91 8.55 -21.93
C PHE A 188 -11.63 7.43 -21.17
N GLN A 189 -11.76 6.26 -21.81
CA GLN A 189 -12.36 5.07 -21.18
C GLN A 189 -11.53 3.84 -21.57
N PRO A 190 -10.58 3.40 -20.74
CA PRO A 190 -9.74 2.26 -21.05
C PRO A 190 -10.54 0.95 -20.92
N LYS A 191 -10.16 -0.07 -21.71
CA LYS A 191 -10.69 -1.43 -21.55
C LYS A 191 -10.10 -2.10 -20.31
N ALA A 192 -8.79 -1.91 -20.10
CA ALA A 192 -8.10 -2.46 -18.96
C ALA A 192 -7.15 -1.44 -18.29
N ILE A 193 -6.95 -1.65 -16.99
CA ILE A 193 -6.02 -0.90 -16.16
C ILE A 193 -5.09 -1.93 -15.49
N MET A 194 -3.77 -1.80 -15.67
CA MET A 194 -2.80 -2.57 -14.90
C MET A 194 -2.19 -1.67 -13.84
N MET A 195 -2.30 -2.07 -12.57
CA MET A 195 -1.87 -1.24 -11.44
C MET A 195 -0.94 -2.01 -10.50
N MET A 196 0.18 -1.36 -10.13
CA MET A 196 1.05 -1.75 -9.03
C MET A 196 1.63 -0.51 -8.36
N ILE A 197 1.31 -0.29 -7.09
CA ILE A 197 1.71 0.87 -6.30
C ILE A 197 1.86 0.50 -4.82
N GLY A 198 2.69 1.21 -4.08
CA GLY A 198 2.80 1.10 -2.63
C GLY A 198 4.21 0.81 -2.12
N THR A 199 5.16 0.43 -2.99
CA THR A 199 6.53 0.13 -2.54
C THR A 199 7.19 1.33 -1.86
N ASN A 200 6.91 2.57 -2.30
CA ASN A 200 7.44 3.79 -1.71
C ASN A 200 6.74 4.19 -0.40
N ASN A 201 5.54 3.69 -0.16
CA ASN A 201 4.84 3.87 1.11
C ASN A 201 5.48 3.07 2.26
N SER A 202 6.17 1.96 1.96
CA SER A 202 6.68 1.00 2.96
C SER A 202 7.76 1.56 3.91
N GLY A 203 8.27 2.76 3.63
CA GLY A 203 9.17 3.49 4.53
C GLY A 203 8.45 4.27 5.65
N GLY A 204 7.14 4.49 5.54
CA GLY A 204 6.37 5.33 6.47
C GLY A 204 5.00 4.80 6.82
N ASN A 205 4.46 3.84 6.07
CA ASN A 205 3.16 3.20 6.29
C ASN A 205 3.33 1.72 6.61
N THR A 206 2.40 1.16 7.36
CA THR A 206 2.27 -0.28 7.60
C THR A 206 1.62 -0.98 6.41
N GLY A 207 1.73 -2.31 6.34
CA GLY A 207 1.08 -3.10 5.30
C GLY A 207 -0.43 -2.85 5.19
N PRO A 208 -1.19 -2.90 6.32
CA PRO A 208 -2.60 -2.54 6.31
C PRO A 208 -2.89 -1.12 5.83
N GLU A 209 -2.10 -0.12 6.23
CA GLU A 209 -2.28 1.27 5.76
C GLU A 209 -2.06 1.40 4.24
N ILE A 210 -1.07 0.69 3.70
CA ILE A 210 -0.83 0.65 2.25
C ILE A 210 -2.01 -0.03 1.53
N ALA A 211 -2.53 -1.12 2.09
CA ALA A 211 -3.67 -1.82 1.53
C ALA A 211 -4.92 -0.92 1.45
N GLU A 212 -5.19 -0.10 2.48
CA GLU A 212 -6.24 0.91 2.42
C GLU A 212 -5.97 1.94 1.30
N GLY A 213 -4.72 2.40 1.15
CA GLY A 213 -4.34 3.32 0.07
C GLY A 213 -4.57 2.73 -1.33
N VAL A 214 -4.17 1.47 -1.54
CA VAL A 214 -4.45 0.74 -2.79
C VAL A 214 -5.95 0.57 -2.99
N GLY A 215 -6.71 0.23 -1.95
CA GLY A 215 -8.16 0.12 -1.98
C GLY A 215 -8.84 1.43 -2.39
N SER A 216 -8.41 2.56 -1.83
CA SER A 216 -8.93 3.89 -2.20
C SER A 216 -8.66 4.22 -3.67
N ILE A 217 -7.51 3.83 -4.21
CA ILE A 217 -7.21 4.00 -5.65
C ILE A 217 -8.13 3.11 -6.49
N VAL A 218 -8.30 1.84 -6.12
CA VAL A 218 -9.22 0.92 -6.83
C VAL A 218 -10.65 1.47 -6.80
N TYR A 219 -11.08 2.02 -5.68
CA TYR A 219 -12.40 2.67 -5.57
C TYR A 219 -12.54 3.84 -6.54
N GLU A 220 -11.55 4.74 -6.60
CA GLU A 220 -11.56 5.89 -7.53
C GLU A 220 -11.51 5.44 -8.99
N LEU A 221 -10.63 4.49 -9.33
CA LEU A 221 -10.57 3.91 -10.68
C LEU A 221 -11.89 3.26 -11.11
N ARG A 222 -12.60 2.60 -10.21
CA ARG A 222 -13.91 2.01 -10.49
C ARG A 222 -15.00 3.06 -10.69
N LYS A 223 -14.88 4.20 -10.02
CA LYS A 223 -15.77 5.34 -10.18
C LYS A 223 -15.54 6.03 -11.54
N ASP A 224 -14.27 6.32 -11.88
CA ASP A 224 -13.90 7.03 -13.11
C ASP A 224 -14.07 6.14 -14.36
N PHE A 225 -13.78 4.85 -14.24
CA PHE A 225 -13.77 3.87 -15.32
C PHE A 225 -14.64 2.64 -15.00
N PRO A 226 -15.97 2.79 -14.90
CA PRO A 226 -16.86 1.74 -14.42
C PRO A 226 -16.84 0.45 -15.28
N ASN A 227 -16.48 0.55 -16.55
CA ASN A 227 -16.42 -0.57 -17.47
C ASN A 227 -15.04 -1.21 -17.60
N ALA A 228 -13.98 -0.53 -17.16
CA ALA A 228 -12.61 -1.04 -17.25
C ALA A 228 -12.40 -2.27 -16.35
N LYS A 229 -11.57 -3.20 -16.81
CA LYS A 229 -11.08 -4.32 -15.99
C LYS A 229 -9.76 -3.92 -15.33
N ILE A 230 -9.65 -4.10 -14.03
CA ILE A 230 -8.43 -3.75 -13.28
C ILE A 230 -7.63 -5.03 -13.05
N LEU A 231 -6.40 -5.09 -13.59
CA LEU A 231 -5.39 -6.07 -13.22
C LEU A 231 -4.53 -5.47 -12.11
N LEU A 232 -4.84 -5.83 -10.88
CA LEU A 232 -4.11 -5.42 -9.70
C LEU A 232 -2.96 -6.40 -9.43
N LEU A 233 -1.73 -5.92 -9.43
CA LEU A 233 -0.56 -6.73 -9.15
C LEU A 233 -0.13 -6.60 -7.70
N ALA A 234 0.36 -7.70 -7.11
CA ALA A 234 1.10 -7.65 -5.87
C ALA A 234 2.33 -6.73 -6.02
N ILE A 235 2.69 -5.99 -4.98
CA ILE A 235 3.93 -5.20 -4.95
C ILE A 235 5.10 -6.18 -5.05
N PHE A 236 5.99 -5.96 -6.01
CA PHE A 236 7.14 -6.85 -6.22
C PHE A 236 8.04 -6.91 -5.00
N PRO A 237 8.69 -8.05 -4.77
CA PRO A 237 9.69 -8.17 -3.73
C PRO A 237 10.84 -7.19 -3.98
N ARG A 238 11.42 -6.68 -2.90
CA ARG A 238 12.57 -5.77 -2.96
C ARG A 238 13.59 -6.10 -1.89
N ASN A 239 14.84 -5.72 -2.12
CA ASN A 239 15.95 -5.89 -1.18
C ASN A 239 16.13 -7.35 -0.71
N ALA A 240 16.83 -7.54 0.41
CA ALA A 240 17.02 -8.85 1.02
C ALA A 240 15.71 -9.44 1.58
N PRO A 241 15.58 -10.77 1.68
CA PRO A 241 14.39 -11.43 2.23
C PRO A 241 14.01 -10.97 3.64
N THR A 242 14.97 -10.53 4.44
CA THR A 242 14.77 -10.05 5.82
C THR A 242 14.39 -8.58 5.91
N SER A 243 14.41 -7.85 4.80
CA SER A 243 14.13 -6.40 4.76
C SER A 243 12.70 -6.10 5.23
N ASN A 244 12.56 -5.09 6.09
CA ASN A 244 11.26 -4.66 6.59
C ASN A 244 10.32 -4.20 5.47
N ASN A 245 10.83 -3.41 4.51
CA ASN A 245 10.04 -2.94 3.37
C ASN A 245 9.45 -4.10 2.56
N ARG A 246 10.21 -5.20 2.37
CA ARG A 246 9.74 -6.39 1.68
C ARG A 246 8.60 -7.07 2.43
N LYS A 247 8.72 -7.19 3.76
CA LYS A 247 7.66 -7.75 4.61
C LYS A 247 6.39 -6.91 4.56
N VAL A 248 6.53 -5.59 4.70
CA VAL A 248 5.41 -4.63 4.63
C VAL A 248 4.71 -4.70 3.27
N ASN A 249 5.46 -4.77 2.16
CA ASN A 249 4.90 -4.90 0.81
C ASN A 249 4.13 -6.22 0.64
N ALA A 250 4.68 -7.32 1.14
CA ALA A 250 4.02 -8.62 1.08
C ALA A 250 2.73 -8.65 1.91
N GLU A 251 2.75 -8.08 3.13
CA GLU A 251 1.57 -7.93 3.98
C GLU A 251 0.49 -7.08 3.30
N ALA A 252 0.85 -5.93 2.73
CA ALA A 252 -0.08 -5.08 1.99
C ALA A 252 -0.73 -5.85 0.85
N SER A 253 0.09 -6.55 0.04
CA SER A 253 -0.38 -7.34 -1.10
C SER A 253 -1.35 -8.45 -0.69
N ALA A 254 -1.07 -9.16 0.40
CA ALA A 254 -1.94 -10.19 0.95
C ALA A 254 -3.29 -9.62 1.40
N ILE A 255 -3.32 -8.40 1.94
CA ILE A 255 -4.56 -7.74 2.38
C ILE A 255 -5.36 -7.28 1.17
N TYR A 256 -4.78 -6.50 0.25
CA TYR A 256 -5.53 -5.94 -0.86
C TYR A 256 -5.84 -6.95 -1.98
N SER A 257 -5.27 -8.16 -1.94
CA SER A 257 -5.72 -9.25 -2.83
C SER A 257 -7.22 -9.54 -2.68
N LYS A 258 -7.81 -9.23 -1.51
CA LYS A 258 -9.24 -9.37 -1.22
C LYS A 258 -10.14 -8.44 -2.03
N LEU A 259 -9.57 -7.42 -2.69
CA LEU A 259 -10.31 -6.56 -3.62
C LEU A 259 -10.68 -7.26 -4.93
N ALA A 260 -10.08 -8.43 -5.22
CA ALA A 260 -10.35 -9.19 -6.43
C ALA A 260 -11.74 -9.85 -6.36
N ASP A 261 -12.63 -9.38 -7.22
CA ASP A 261 -13.97 -9.96 -7.42
C ASP A 261 -14.02 -10.92 -8.62
N ASN A 262 -12.91 -11.06 -9.35
CA ASN A 262 -12.77 -11.83 -10.59
C ASN A 262 -13.80 -11.46 -11.69
N ARG A 263 -14.36 -10.29 -11.59
CA ARG A 263 -15.32 -9.73 -12.55
C ARG A 263 -14.85 -8.37 -13.10
N ASN A 264 -14.48 -7.47 -12.21
CA ASN A 264 -13.99 -6.14 -12.51
C ASN A 264 -12.56 -5.91 -12.02
N VAL A 265 -12.20 -6.53 -10.91
CA VAL A 265 -10.85 -6.48 -10.32
C VAL A 265 -10.30 -7.89 -10.28
N PHE A 266 -9.13 -8.06 -10.87
CA PHE A 266 -8.37 -9.31 -10.93
C PHE A 266 -7.04 -9.10 -10.23
N PHE A 267 -6.63 -10.04 -9.39
CA PHE A 267 -5.36 -9.95 -8.67
C PHE A 267 -4.37 -10.99 -9.19
N MET A 268 -3.11 -10.56 -9.35
CA MET A 268 -2.00 -11.47 -9.66
C MET A 268 -0.79 -11.16 -8.78
N ASP A 269 -0.25 -12.18 -8.14
CA ASP A 269 1.08 -12.14 -7.52
C ASP A 269 2.08 -12.84 -8.44
N ILE A 270 2.95 -12.08 -9.05
CA ILE A 270 4.04 -12.57 -9.89
C ILE A 270 5.40 -12.44 -9.20
N GLY A 271 5.42 -12.04 -7.94
CA GLY A 271 6.63 -11.72 -7.18
C GLY A 271 7.64 -12.86 -7.11
N GLN A 272 7.16 -14.10 -7.00
CA GLN A 272 8.03 -15.28 -6.94
C GLN A 272 8.87 -15.49 -8.22
N LYS A 273 8.42 -14.97 -9.37
CA LYS A 273 9.14 -15.08 -10.64
C LYS A 273 10.44 -14.27 -10.69
N PHE A 274 10.60 -13.31 -9.76
CA PHE A 274 11.80 -12.48 -9.63
C PHE A 274 12.81 -13.03 -8.64
N LEU A 275 12.49 -14.13 -7.96
CA LEU A 275 13.28 -14.65 -6.85
C LEU A 275 14.08 -15.89 -7.26
N SER A 276 15.30 -15.99 -6.73
CA SER A 276 16.06 -17.21 -6.68
C SER A 276 15.46 -18.19 -5.65
N PRO A 277 15.81 -19.50 -5.68
CA PRO A 277 15.27 -20.48 -4.73
C PRO A 277 15.48 -20.14 -3.25
N ASP A 278 16.53 -19.39 -2.93
CA ASP A 278 16.85 -18.91 -1.57
C ASP A 278 16.08 -17.62 -1.20
N GLY A 279 15.20 -17.14 -2.09
CA GLY A 279 14.42 -15.92 -1.91
C GLY A 279 15.18 -14.62 -2.17
N THR A 280 16.42 -14.66 -2.64
CA THR A 280 17.17 -13.46 -3.05
C THR A 280 16.73 -12.98 -4.44
N ILE A 281 17.10 -11.75 -4.77
CA ILE A 281 16.90 -11.15 -6.09
C ILE A 281 18.24 -11.04 -6.78
N SER A 282 18.37 -11.67 -7.96
CA SER A 282 19.58 -11.53 -8.78
C SER A 282 19.72 -10.11 -9.33
N THR A 283 20.95 -9.59 -9.35
CA THR A 283 21.26 -8.27 -9.97
C THR A 283 20.99 -8.26 -11.47
N GLU A 284 20.94 -9.40 -12.13
CA GLU A 284 20.53 -9.52 -13.53
C GLU A 284 19.04 -9.22 -13.72
N ILE A 285 18.22 -9.42 -12.67
CA ILE A 285 16.77 -9.23 -12.70
C ILE A 285 16.40 -7.83 -12.15
N MET A 286 16.99 -7.45 -11.02
CA MET A 286 16.84 -6.12 -10.39
C MET A 286 18.21 -5.67 -9.87
N ALA A 287 18.91 -4.83 -10.63
CA ALA A 287 20.29 -4.46 -10.34
C ALA A 287 20.49 -3.78 -8.98
N ASP A 288 19.52 -3.01 -8.54
CA ASP A 288 19.50 -2.30 -7.25
C ASP A 288 18.59 -3.00 -6.21
N GLY A 289 18.10 -4.19 -6.53
CA GLY A 289 17.18 -4.95 -5.68
C GLY A 289 15.76 -4.38 -5.61
N LEU A 290 15.38 -3.48 -6.53
CA LEU A 290 14.07 -2.83 -6.58
C LEU A 290 13.52 -2.71 -8.01
N HIS A 291 14.33 -2.14 -8.94
CA HIS A 291 13.88 -1.83 -10.28
C HIS A 291 14.24 -2.95 -11.26
N PRO A 292 13.28 -3.48 -12.03
CA PRO A 292 13.55 -4.49 -13.04
C PRO A 292 14.54 -3.99 -14.09
N THR A 293 15.50 -4.85 -14.45
CA THR A 293 16.31 -4.71 -15.66
C THR A 293 15.47 -5.08 -16.90
N ALA A 294 16.01 -4.97 -18.10
CA ALA A 294 15.35 -5.47 -19.31
C ALA A 294 14.90 -6.93 -19.15
N LYS A 295 15.73 -7.80 -18.53
CA LYS A 295 15.40 -9.18 -18.21
C LYS A 295 14.25 -9.29 -17.22
N GLY A 296 14.24 -8.43 -16.19
CA GLY A 296 13.13 -8.33 -15.22
C GLY A 296 11.81 -7.91 -15.88
N TYR A 297 11.86 -6.98 -16.82
CA TYR A 297 10.68 -6.58 -17.59
C TYR A 297 10.15 -7.68 -18.51
N VAL A 298 11.02 -8.52 -19.10
CA VAL A 298 10.59 -9.73 -19.83
C VAL A 298 9.83 -10.68 -18.91
N ILE A 299 10.34 -10.95 -17.70
CA ILE A 299 9.66 -11.80 -16.70
C ILE A 299 8.27 -11.23 -16.38
N TRP A 300 8.17 -9.93 -16.17
CA TRP A 300 6.88 -9.28 -15.90
C TRP A 300 5.93 -9.40 -17.08
N GLY A 301 6.38 -9.01 -18.29
CA GLY A 301 5.58 -9.06 -19.51
C GLY A 301 5.04 -10.46 -19.78
N ASP A 302 5.90 -11.48 -19.71
CA ASP A 302 5.49 -12.88 -19.89
C ASP A 302 4.47 -13.34 -18.85
N ALA A 303 4.59 -12.87 -17.61
CA ALA A 303 3.68 -13.26 -16.55
C ALA A 303 2.27 -12.70 -16.72
N VAL A 304 2.13 -11.51 -17.33
CA VAL A 304 0.83 -10.82 -17.41
C VAL A 304 0.18 -10.83 -18.80
N LYS A 305 0.94 -11.11 -19.86
CA LYS A 305 0.48 -10.95 -21.26
C LYS A 305 -0.84 -11.63 -21.59
N ASP A 306 -1.04 -12.86 -21.12
CA ASP A 306 -2.23 -13.66 -21.44
C ASP A 306 -3.45 -13.13 -20.68
N LYS A 307 -3.29 -12.83 -19.39
CA LYS A 307 -4.36 -12.21 -18.60
C LYS A 307 -4.71 -10.83 -19.12
N LEU A 308 -3.72 -10.03 -19.46
CA LEU A 308 -3.98 -8.71 -20.03
C LEU A 308 -4.72 -8.81 -21.36
N ALA A 309 -4.31 -9.74 -22.25
CA ALA A 309 -5.01 -9.98 -23.52
C ALA A 309 -6.47 -10.43 -23.32
N GLU A 310 -6.76 -11.21 -22.27
CA GLU A 310 -8.12 -11.58 -21.87
C GLU A 310 -8.93 -10.34 -21.48
N LEU A 311 -8.37 -9.46 -20.64
CA LEU A 311 -9.06 -8.28 -20.11
C LEU A 311 -9.26 -7.16 -21.15
N MET A 312 -8.49 -7.19 -22.24
CA MET A 312 -8.57 -6.21 -23.34
C MET A 312 -9.65 -6.56 -24.39
N LYS A 313 -10.29 -7.71 -24.27
CA LYS A 313 -11.41 -8.10 -25.16
C LYS A 313 -12.67 -7.28 -24.87
#